data_ea67a6f556b4e10c0b271fae15b7900f
#
_entry.id   ea67a6f556b4e10c0b271fae15b7900f
#
_cell.length_a   1.000
_cell.length_b   1.000
_cell.length_c   1.000
_cell.angle_alpha   90.00
_cell.angle_beta   90.00
_cell.angle_gamma   90.00
#
_symmetry.space_group_name_H-M   'P 1'
#
loop_
_entity.id
_entity.type
_entity.pdbx_description
1 polymer ?
#
loop_
_entity_poly.entity_id
_entity_poly.type
_entity_poly.pdbx_seq_one_letter_code
_entity_poly.pdbx_strand_id
1 'polypeptide(L)'
;MTRLTRRQALASLASVGAVALAGCTEGAGGGGGDGSGATVPAADARLPLPMEPAELREAAVSGGPDKDGIPSIDDPSFIGASEAGFLADGDPVFGVVRDGVAKAYPQKILAHHEIVNDELAGDPVSVTYCPLTGTVLGFDRGGTTFGVSGRLVNDNLIMYDRATETWWPQILATAVPGPWNAEPEVRSLREFRLVWTTWKRWRDQHPDTRVLSRDTGHPRNYARDPYGDYNPRDGYYAGGAPLFPPLREDDRYGPKRVVMGARAPEGAVAFLKDGLRDAGLLTGQLGDVPVLAVHDPRHDTGYVYRNPDEAAYEAVEGEVQGPSGTTHAPNALPLERVHTFDAMWFAWAGFYPETNVYE
;
A
#
# COMPACT_ATOMS: atom_id res chain seq x y z
N MET A 1 -21.68 -7.44 22.64
CA MET A 1 -20.98 -7.22 21.37
C MET A 1 -21.82 -6.27 20.54
N THR A 2 -21.49 -4.99 20.56
CA THR A 2 -22.27 -3.96 19.89
C THR A 2 -21.74 -3.85 18.46
N ARG A 3 -22.56 -4.16 17.48
CA ARG A 3 -22.19 -4.02 16.05
C ARG A 3 -22.03 -2.52 15.75
N LEU A 4 -20.83 -2.11 15.34
CA LEU A 4 -20.57 -0.78 14.80
C LEU A 4 -21.42 -0.60 13.53
N THR A 5 -22.24 0.42 13.49
CA THR A 5 -23.02 0.76 12.30
C THR A 5 -22.15 1.61 11.35
N ARG A 6 -22.44 1.53 10.03
CA ARG A 6 -21.80 2.32 8.95
C ARG A 6 -21.51 3.79 9.31
N ARG A 7 -22.39 4.39 10.10
CA ARG A 7 -22.28 5.79 10.56
C ARG A 7 -21.27 6.00 11.69
N GLN A 8 -20.99 5.00 12.47
CA GLN A 8 -20.09 5.13 13.65
C GLN A 8 -18.61 5.03 13.30
N ALA A 9 -18.25 4.22 12.32
CA ALA A 9 -16.86 4.14 11.84
C ALA A 9 -16.43 5.44 11.11
N LEU A 10 -17.38 6.12 10.43
CA LEU A 10 -17.11 7.33 9.65
C LEU A 10 -17.30 8.62 10.47
N ALA A 11 -18.12 8.61 11.54
CA ALA A 11 -18.40 9.80 12.37
C ALA A 11 -17.21 10.26 13.23
N SER A 12 -16.20 9.42 13.44
CA SER A 12 -14.98 9.80 14.17
C SER A 12 -14.04 10.71 13.37
N LEU A 13 -14.28 10.88 12.07
CA LEU A 13 -13.45 11.68 11.17
C LEU A 13 -13.98 13.12 10.92
N ALA A 14 -15.19 13.44 11.38
CA ALA A 14 -15.90 14.65 10.99
C ALA A 14 -16.21 15.62 12.14
N SER A 15 -15.26 15.97 12.98
CA SER A 15 -15.47 17.07 13.93
C SER A 15 -14.21 17.93 14.10
N VAL A 16 -14.08 19.01 13.34
CA VAL A 16 -13.65 20.35 13.79
C VAL A 16 -14.04 21.41 12.72
N GLY A 17 -14.77 22.33 13.14
CA GLY A 17 -15.25 23.62 12.93
C GLY A 17 -14.79 24.46 11.73
N ALA A 18 -15.78 25.01 11.04
CA ALA A 18 -15.67 26.15 10.15
C ALA A 18 -15.32 27.42 10.92
N VAL A 19 -14.28 28.12 10.51
CA VAL A 19 -14.14 29.56 10.74
C VAL A 19 -13.93 30.23 9.39
N ALA A 20 -14.92 30.98 8.96
CA ALA A 20 -14.86 31.87 7.80
C ALA A 20 -14.14 33.17 8.16
N LEU A 21 -13.17 33.57 7.34
CA LEU A 21 -12.78 34.98 7.23
C LEU A 21 -12.50 35.32 5.76
N ALA A 22 -13.29 36.26 5.28
CA ALA A 22 -13.22 36.86 3.96
C ALA A 22 -12.05 37.86 3.87
N GLY A 23 -11.38 37.88 2.72
CA GLY A 23 -10.40 38.94 2.38
C GLY A 23 -10.08 38.89 0.91
N CYS A 24 -10.73 39.70 0.08
CA CYS A 24 -10.39 39.95 -1.31
C CYS A 24 -9.16 40.85 -1.42
N THR A 25 -8.20 40.50 -2.32
CA THR A 25 -7.48 41.52 -3.10
C THR A 25 -7.13 40.94 -4.46
N GLU A 26 -7.56 41.63 -5.49
CA GLU A 26 -7.19 41.43 -6.89
C GLU A 26 -5.74 41.86 -7.10
N GLY A 27 -5.02 41.07 -7.88
CA GLY A 27 -3.71 41.42 -8.42
C GLY A 27 -3.46 40.68 -9.71
N ALA A 28 -3.73 41.35 -10.84
CA ALA A 28 -3.41 40.87 -12.17
C ALA A 28 -1.89 40.90 -12.41
N GLY A 29 -1.30 39.78 -12.82
CA GLY A 29 0.07 39.68 -13.29
C GLY A 29 0.21 38.48 -14.21
N GLY A 30 0.15 38.72 -15.54
CA GLY A 30 0.39 37.70 -16.56
C GLY A 30 1.86 37.27 -16.54
N GLY A 31 2.09 35.98 -16.48
CA GLY A 31 3.35 35.31 -16.73
C GLY A 31 3.04 33.98 -17.39
N GLY A 32 3.26 33.90 -18.73
CA GLY A 32 3.21 32.63 -19.43
C GLY A 32 4.32 31.72 -18.90
N GLY A 33 3.95 30.72 -18.11
CA GLY A 33 4.80 29.62 -17.75
C GLY A 33 4.53 28.46 -18.67
N ASP A 34 5.54 28.03 -19.39
CA ASP A 34 5.55 26.75 -20.12
C ASP A 34 5.10 25.64 -19.17
N GLY A 35 3.89 25.13 -19.38
CA GLY A 35 3.35 24.02 -18.65
C GLY A 35 4.00 22.71 -19.09
N SER A 36 5.24 22.45 -18.66
CA SER A 36 5.72 21.08 -18.56
C SER A 36 4.95 20.42 -17.40
N GLY A 37 3.74 19.94 -17.68
CA GLY A 37 2.90 19.30 -16.70
C GLY A 37 3.67 18.18 -16.01
N ALA A 38 3.79 18.26 -14.68
CA ALA A 38 4.41 17.24 -13.88
C ALA A 38 3.64 15.93 -14.10
N THR A 39 4.21 15.00 -14.85
CA THR A 39 3.61 13.70 -15.11
C THR A 39 4.09 12.70 -14.06
N VAL A 40 3.17 11.86 -13.59
CA VAL A 40 3.52 10.72 -12.73
C VAL A 40 4.36 9.73 -13.54
N PRO A 41 5.50 9.22 -13.02
CA PRO A 41 6.29 8.20 -13.70
C PRO A 41 5.51 6.92 -13.94
N ALA A 42 5.50 6.46 -15.20
CA ALA A 42 4.85 5.21 -15.58
C ALA A 42 5.80 4.01 -15.43
N ALA A 43 5.23 2.85 -15.14
CA ALA A 43 5.91 1.58 -15.29
C ALA A 43 6.15 1.26 -16.79
N ASP A 44 7.12 0.39 -17.07
CA ASP A 44 7.47 0.00 -18.46
C ASP A 44 6.35 -0.80 -19.14
N ALA A 45 5.50 -1.47 -18.34
CA ALA A 45 4.36 -2.23 -18.83
C ALA A 45 3.12 -2.02 -17.94
N ARG A 46 1.94 -2.19 -18.55
CA ARG A 46 0.67 -2.08 -17.85
C ARG A 46 0.39 -3.34 -17.03
N LEU A 47 -0.05 -3.14 -15.79
CA LEU A 47 -0.51 -4.20 -14.91
C LEU A 47 -1.91 -4.73 -15.32
N PRO A 48 -2.26 -5.98 -14.98
CA PRO A 48 -3.55 -6.55 -15.29
C PRO A 48 -4.67 -5.85 -14.52
N LEU A 49 -5.81 -5.67 -15.20
CA LEU A 49 -7.04 -5.13 -14.63
C LEU A 49 -8.12 -6.22 -14.60
N PRO A 50 -9.02 -6.23 -13.60
CA PRO A 50 -10.12 -7.19 -13.52
C PRO A 50 -11.23 -6.96 -14.54
N MET A 51 -11.31 -5.76 -15.08
CA MET A 51 -12.33 -5.27 -16.02
C MET A 51 -11.83 -4.02 -16.72
N GLU A 52 -12.62 -3.51 -17.70
CA GLU A 52 -12.27 -2.27 -18.38
C GLU A 52 -12.21 -1.06 -17.42
N PRO A 53 -11.33 -0.08 -17.66
CA PRO A 53 -11.18 1.10 -16.77
C PRO A 53 -12.47 1.87 -16.56
N ALA A 54 -13.36 1.94 -17.55
CA ALA A 54 -14.67 2.60 -17.41
C ALA A 54 -15.60 1.85 -16.43
N GLU A 55 -15.56 0.52 -16.42
CA GLU A 55 -16.33 -0.31 -15.50
C GLU A 55 -15.83 -0.16 -14.05
N LEU A 56 -14.50 -0.02 -13.86
CA LEU A 56 -13.92 0.29 -12.54
C LEU A 56 -14.40 1.65 -12.01
N ARG A 57 -14.56 2.65 -12.90
CA ARG A 57 -15.16 3.93 -12.53
C ARG A 57 -16.60 3.78 -12.06
N GLU A 58 -17.41 3.01 -12.79
CA GLU A 58 -18.82 2.76 -12.46
C GLU A 58 -18.97 1.98 -11.15
N ALA A 59 -18.05 1.05 -10.86
CA ALA A 59 -18.01 0.29 -9.64
C ALA A 59 -17.52 1.10 -8.42
N ALA A 60 -16.98 2.31 -8.63
CA ALA A 60 -16.48 3.14 -7.54
C ALA A 60 -17.61 3.68 -6.66
N VAL A 61 -17.47 3.51 -5.35
CA VAL A 61 -18.41 3.96 -4.33
C VAL A 61 -17.85 5.09 -3.48
N SER A 62 -18.71 5.85 -2.78
CA SER A 62 -18.25 6.82 -1.80
C SER A 62 -17.74 6.12 -0.55
N GLY A 63 -16.52 6.45 -0.13
CA GLY A 63 -15.96 6.04 1.17
C GLY A 63 -16.49 6.85 2.36
N GLY A 64 -17.24 7.91 2.09
CA GLY A 64 -17.81 8.83 3.09
C GLY A 64 -17.20 10.24 3.02
N PRO A 65 -15.88 10.41 3.17
CA PRO A 65 -15.23 11.71 3.00
C PRO A 65 -15.31 12.23 1.57
N ASP A 66 -15.28 13.55 1.41
CA ASP A 66 -15.09 14.19 0.11
C ASP A 66 -13.62 14.12 -0.35
N LYS A 67 -13.33 14.64 -1.56
CA LYS A 67 -11.96 14.82 -2.06
C LYS A 67 -11.11 15.55 -1.01
N ASP A 68 -9.95 14.97 -0.66
CA ASP A 68 -9.05 15.43 0.40
C ASP A 68 -9.68 15.54 1.81
N GLY A 69 -10.87 14.94 2.03
CA GLY A 69 -11.49 14.87 3.35
C GLY A 69 -10.69 14.01 4.35
N ILE A 70 -9.87 13.08 3.84
CA ILE A 70 -8.73 12.47 4.52
C ILE A 70 -7.49 13.17 3.99
N PRO A 71 -6.84 14.06 4.78
CA PRO A 71 -5.72 14.85 4.29
C PRO A 71 -4.47 13.99 4.13
N SER A 72 -3.86 13.98 2.96
CA SER A 72 -2.51 13.45 2.77
C SER A 72 -1.48 14.26 3.55
N ILE A 73 -0.36 13.64 3.91
CA ILE A 73 0.79 14.34 4.48
C ILE A 73 1.71 14.73 3.32
N ASP A 74 1.77 16.03 3.02
CA ASP A 74 2.51 16.56 1.87
C ASP A 74 3.85 17.19 2.25
N ASP A 75 4.07 17.45 3.53
CA ASP A 75 5.33 17.93 4.11
C ASP A 75 5.69 17.08 5.35
N PRO A 76 6.12 15.83 5.15
CA PRO A 76 6.35 14.90 6.24
C PRO A 76 7.61 15.26 7.03
N SER A 77 7.49 15.29 8.36
CA SER A 77 8.62 15.43 9.27
C SER A 77 9.07 14.08 9.84
N PHE A 78 10.37 13.89 10.01
CA PHE A 78 10.96 12.65 10.47
C PHE A 78 11.86 12.87 11.68
N ILE A 79 11.80 11.92 12.62
CA ILE A 79 12.63 11.86 13.83
C ILE A 79 13.56 10.65 13.79
N GLY A 80 14.54 10.61 14.68
CA GLY A 80 15.41 9.44 14.86
C GLY A 80 14.67 8.29 15.54
N ALA A 81 15.17 7.07 15.37
CA ALA A 81 14.59 5.87 16.00
C ALA A 81 14.51 5.99 17.54
N SER A 82 15.51 6.61 18.17
CA SER A 82 15.54 6.82 19.62
C SER A 82 14.50 7.83 20.15
N GLU A 83 13.97 8.69 19.27
CA GLU A 83 12.96 9.70 19.59
C GLU A 83 11.53 9.18 19.37
N ALA A 84 11.37 8.00 18.73
CA ALA A 84 10.09 7.40 18.40
C ALA A 84 9.43 6.68 19.59
N GLY A 85 9.54 7.23 20.80
CA GLY A 85 8.99 6.67 22.03
C GLY A 85 7.45 6.53 22.08
N PHE A 86 6.74 6.99 21.06
CA PHE A 86 5.30 6.78 20.88
C PHE A 86 4.97 5.43 20.23
N LEU A 87 5.98 4.69 19.73
CA LEU A 87 5.83 3.36 19.15
C LEU A 87 6.16 2.28 20.19
N ALA A 88 5.24 1.34 20.36
CA ALA A 88 5.51 0.10 21.06
C ALA A 88 6.22 -0.91 20.14
N ASP A 89 6.92 -1.87 20.68
CA ASP A 89 7.67 -2.89 19.93
C ASP A 89 6.82 -3.67 18.92
N GLY A 90 5.54 -3.93 19.25
CA GLY A 90 4.59 -4.63 18.39
C GLY A 90 3.84 -3.76 17.38
N ASP A 91 3.99 -2.44 17.41
CA ASP A 91 3.27 -1.54 16.50
C ASP A 91 3.68 -1.82 15.04
N PRO A 92 2.73 -1.92 14.12
CA PRO A 92 3.04 -2.07 12.70
C PRO A 92 3.71 -0.82 12.13
N VAL A 93 4.74 -1.05 11.32
CA VAL A 93 5.40 -0.02 10.53
C VAL A 93 5.62 -0.50 9.10
N PHE A 94 5.66 0.43 8.18
CA PHE A 94 5.97 0.22 6.78
C PHE A 94 7.38 0.76 6.52
N GLY A 95 8.33 -0.15 6.35
CA GLY A 95 9.73 0.20 6.20
C GLY A 95 10.17 0.19 4.75
N VAL A 96 11.11 1.06 4.41
CA VAL A 96 11.78 1.09 3.10
C VAL A 96 13.23 1.47 3.25
N VAL A 97 14.07 0.88 2.42
CA VAL A 97 15.47 1.27 2.25
C VAL A 97 15.70 1.55 0.77
N ARG A 98 16.21 2.75 0.46
CA ARG A 98 16.64 3.14 -0.89
C ARG A 98 17.98 3.88 -0.77
N ASP A 99 19.00 3.45 -1.50
CA ASP A 99 20.33 4.06 -1.53
C ASP A 99 20.93 4.34 -0.14
N GLY A 100 20.77 3.39 0.78
CA GLY A 100 21.26 3.48 2.16
C GLY A 100 20.40 4.33 3.10
N VAL A 101 19.35 4.98 2.61
CA VAL A 101 18.39 5.73 3.44
C VAL A 101 17.29 4.80 3.88
N ALA A 102 17.16 4.58 5.19
CA ALA A 102 16.09 3.79 5.79
C ALA A 102 15.01 4.71 6.40
N LYS A 103 13.74 4.50 6.03
CA LYS A 103 12.59 5.19 6.61
C LYS A 103 11.53 4.21 7.08
N ALA A 104 10.82 4.58 8.15
CA ALA A 104 9.68 3.84 8.69
C ALA A 104 8.45 4.75 8.79
N TYR A 105 7.32 4.26 8.31
CA TYR A 105 6.03 4.95 8.34
C TYR A 105 5.09 4.18 9.26
N PRO A 106 4.78 4.70 10.48
CA PRO A 106 3.90 4.01 11.42
C PRO A 106 2.48 3.87 10.89
N GLN A 107 1.95 2.65 10.91
CA GLN A 107 0.59 2.34 10.45
C GLN A 107 -0.47 3.20 11.16
N LYS A 108 -0.32 3.44 12.46
CA LYS A 108 -1.23 4.30 13.26
C LYS A 108 -1.28 5.77 12.78
N ILE A 109 -0.26 6.25 12.07
CA ILE A 109 -0.30 7.58 11.42
C ILE A 109 -1.01 7.46 10.07
N LEU A 110 -0.62 6.48 9.24
CA LEU A 110 -1.19 6.32 7.92
C LEU A 110 -2.67 5.91 7.96
N ALA A 111 -3.16 5.29 9.02
CA ALA A 111 -4.59 5.02 9.21
C ALA A 111 -5.48 6.29 9.26
N HIS A 112 -4.88 7.47 9.51
CA HIS A 112 -5.57 8.76 9.52
C HIS A 112 -5.34 9.60 8.26
N HIS A 113 -4.36 9.24 7.43
CA HIS A 113 -3.90 10.05 6.30
C HIS A 113 -3.87 9.31 4.96
N GLU A 114 -3.77 8.00 5.00
CA GLU A 114 -3.72 7.09 3.84
C GLU A 114 -2.54 7.34 2.88
N ILE A 115 -2.08 8.58 2.71
CA ILE A 115 -1.01 8.96 1.76
C ILE A 115 0.02 9.87 2.45
N VAL A 116 1.31 9.56 2.26
CA VAL A 116 2.45 10.42 2.59
C VAL A 116 3.22 10.70 1.31
N ASN A 117 3.22 11.96 0.87
CA ASN A 117 4.05 12.43 -0.23
C ASN A 117 5.41 12.85 0.33
N ASP A 118 6.44 12.08 0.03
CA ASP A 118 7.77 12.19 0.62
C ASP A 118 8.86 12.29 -0.45
N GLU A 119 10.10 12.39 -0.01
CA GLU A 119 11.32 12.25 -0.78
C GLU A 119 12.17 11.14 -0.15
N LEU A 120 12.60 10.16 -0.91
CA LEU A 120 13.43 9.04 -0.46
C LEU A 120 14.74 9.00 -1.26
N ALA A 121 15.85 9.26 -0.60
CA ALA A 121 17.18 9.37 -1.22
C ALA A 121 17.25 10.38 -2.38
N GLY A 122 16.46 11.48 -2.32
CA GLY A 122 16.38 12.50 -3.36
C GLY A 122 15.27 12.25 -4.41
N ASP A 123 14.65 11.09 -4.40
CA ASP A 123 13.55 10.76 -5.31
C ASP A 123 12.18 11.11 -4.71
N PRO A 124 11.32 11.86 -5.44
CA PRO A 124 9.95 12.10 -5.01
C PRO A 124 9.12 10.81 -5.03
N VAL A 125 8.58 10.43 -3.87
CA VAL A 125 7.80 9.21 -3.69
C VAL A 125 6.49 9.45 -2.96
N SER A 126 5.54 8.51 -3.08
CA SER A 126 4.36 8.46 -2.22
C SER A 126 4.27 7.09 -1.56
N VAL A 127 4.08 7.09 -0.25
CA VAL A 127 3.78 5.90 0.56
C VAL A 127 2.29 5.92 0.87
N THR A 128 1.58 4.84 0.52
CA THR A 128 0.13 4.79 0.60
C THR A 128 -0.32 3.58 1.41
N TYR A 129 -1.34 3.76 2.25
CA TYR A 129 -1.92 2.71 3.06
C TYR A 129 -3.44 2.74 2.97
N CYS A 130 -4.05 1.60 2.65
CA CYS A 130 -5.50 1.42 2.72
C CYS A 130 -5.85 0.51 3.91
N PRO A 131 -6.41 1.06 5.00
CA PRO A 131 -6.78 0.25 6.16
C PRO A 131 -7.83 -0.82 5.86
N LEU A 132 -8.76 -0.52 4.94
CA LEU A 132 -9.87 -1.41 4.62
C LEU A 132 -9.42 -2.69 3.90
N THR A 133 -8.37 -2.62 3.10
CA THR A 133 -7.82 -3.76 2.36
C THR A 133 -6.56 -4.33 3.00
N GLY A 134 -6.01 -3.65 4.04
CA GLY A 134 -4.76 -4.04 4.67
C GLY A 134 -3.60 -4.02 3.69
N THR A 135 -3.50 -2.96 2.85
CA THR A 135 -2.49 -2.86 1.80
C THR A 135 -1.62 -1.64 1.96
N VAL A 136 -0.31 -1.81 1.79
CA VAL A 136 0.66 -0.73 1.72
C VAL A 136 1.46 -0.81 0.43
N LEU A 137 1.51 0.29 -0.32
CA LEU A 137 2.24 0.39 -1.58
C LEU A 137 3.01 1.70 -1.67
N GLY A 138 4.17 1.66 -2.31
CA GLY A 138 4.98 2.82 -2.61
C GLY A 138 5.01 3.11 -4.10
N PHE A 139 4.97 4.40 -4.46
CA PHE A 139 4.95 4.85 -5.85
C PHE A 139 5.97 5.97 -6.07
N ASP A 140 6.70 5.91 -7.17
CA ASP A 140 7.43 7.08 -7.65
C ASP A 140 6.39 8.10 -8.17
N ARG A 141 6.44 9.35 -7.66
CA ARG A 141 5.41 10.36 -7.97
C ARG A 141 5.85 11.45 -8.94
N GLY A 142 7.15 11.54 -9.22
CA GLY A 142 7.68 12.64 -10.02
C GLY A 142 7.39 14.01 -9.41
N GLY A 143 7.06 14.98 -10.23
CA GLY A 143 6.83 16.36 -9.80
C GLY A 143 5.43 16.64 -9.24
N THR A 144 4.55 15.65 -9.10
CA THR A 144 3.20 15.82 -8.52
C THR A 144 3.09 15.23 -7.12
N THR A 145 1.95 15.40 -6.47
CA THR A 145 1.57 14.73 -5.23
C THR A 145 0.27 13.95 -5.43
N PHE A 146 0.09 12.90 -4.63
CA PHE A 146 -1.18 12.17 -4.58
C PHE A 146 -2.06 12.68 -3.44
N GLY A 147 -3.37 12.68 -3.67
CA GLY A 147 -4.40 12.96 -2.69
C GLY A 147 -5.42 11.82 -2.61
N VAL A 148 -6.23 11.87 -1.55
CA VAL A 148 -7.32 10.90 -1.29
C VAL A 148 -8.58 11.38 -2.01
N SER A 149 -9.12 10.57 -2.91
CA SER A 149 -10.30 10.95 -3.70
C SER A 149 -11.62 10.91 -2.93
N GLY A 150 -11.66 10.26 -1.76
CA GLY A 150 -12.89 9.94 -1.03
C GLY A 150 -13.69 8.80 -1.66
N ARG A 151 -13.15 8.15 -2.68
CA ARG A 151 -13.78 7.03 -3.38
C ARG A 151 -13.03 5.73 -3.16
N LEU A 152 -13.77 4.64 -3.25
CA LEU A 152 -13.26 3.28 -3.11
C LEU A 152 -13.75 2.43 -4.26
N VAL A 153 -12.94 1.47 -4.68
CA VAL A 153 -13.34 0.34 -5.50
C VAL A 153 -12.85 -0.94 -4.82
N ASN A 154 -13.72 -1.92 -4.62
CA ASN A 154 -13.40 -3.15 -3.89
C ASN A 154 -12.86 -2.87 -2.46
N ASP A 155 -13.44 -1.91 -1.74
CA ASP A 155 -12.95 -1.33 -0.47
C ASP A 155 -11.54 -0.70 -0.54
N ASN A 156 -10.89 -0.70 -1.70
CA ASN A 156 -9.55 -0.16 -1.87
C ASN A 156 -9.58 1.34 -2.18
N LEU A 157 -8.67 2.07 -1.57
CA LEU A 157 -8.43 3.49 -1.79
C LEU A 157 -8.27 3.80 -3.29
N ILE A 158 -9.03 4.75 -3.78
CA ILE A 158 -8.76 5.43 -5.05
C ILE A 158 -8.00 6.72 -4.73
N MET A 159 -6.73 6.75 -5.09
CA MET A 159 -5.90 7.96 -5.06
C MET A 159 -6.20 8.82 -6.28
N TYR A 160 -5.82 10.08 -6.27
CA TYR A 160 -5.71 10.90 -7.48
C TYR A 160 -4.39 11.67 -7.47
N ASP A 161 -3.78 11.90 -8.63
CA ASP A 161 -2.65 12.82 -8.74
C ASP A 161 -3.15 14.25 -8.95
N ARG A 162 -2.49 15.22 -8.29
CA ARG A 162 -2.93 16.63 -8.32
C ARG A 162 -2.56 17.37 -9.60
N ALA A 163 -1.69 16.80 -10.45
CA ALA A 163 -1.32 17.43 -11.71
C ALA A 163 -2.34 17.16 -12.80
N THR A 164 -2.84 15.93 -12.91
CA THR A 164 -3.77 15.51 -13.97
C THR A 164 -5.17 15.16 -13.47
N GLU A 165 -5.34 15.11 -12.14
CA GLU A 165 -6.58 14.69 -11.48
C GLU A 165 -7.08 13.30 -11.89
N THR A 166 -6.15 12.46 -12.38
CA THR A 166 -6.41 11.06 -12.75
C THR A 166 -6.62 10.21 -11.51
N TRP A 167 -7.59 9.30 -11.58
CA TRP A 167 -7.82 8.30 -10.54
C TRP A 167 -6.88 7.10 -10.67
N TRP A 168 -6.37 6.64 -9.52
CA TRP A 168 -5.45 5.52 -9.38
C TRP A 168 -5.92 4.62 -8.25
N PRO A 169 -6.71 3.55 -8.51
CA PRO A 169 -6.97 2.54 -7.47
C PRO A 169 -5.65 1.95 -6.98
N GLN A 170 -5.42 2.02 -5.66
CA GLN A 170 -4.11 1.76 -5.04
C GLN A 170 -3.55 0.38 -5.41
N ILE A 171 -4.33 -0.70 -5.22
CA ILE A 171 -3.87 -2.06 -5.54
C ILE A 171 -3.63 -2.22 -7.05
N LEU A 172 -4.47 -1.65 -7.90
CA LEU A 172 -4.33 -1.79 -9.35
C LEU A 172 -3.17 -0.95 -9.90
N ALA A 173 -2.80 0.13 -9.20
CA ALA A 173 -1.74 1.05 -9.61
C ALA A 173 -1.86 1.52 -11.07
N THR A 174 -3.06 1.48 -11.65
CA THR A 174 -3.32 1.79 -13.06
C THR A 174 -4.36 2.89 -13.16
N ALA A 175 -4.12 3.83 -14.09
CA ALA A 175 -5.00 4.96 -14.35
C ALA A 175 -6.40 4.49 -14.78
N VAL A 176 -7.43 5.07 -14.15
CA VAL A 176 -8.82 4.86 -14.54
C VAL A 176 -9.53 6.20 -14.69
N PRO A 177 -10.59 6.30 -15.51
CA PRO A 177 -11.38 7.51 -15.63
C PRO A 177 -11.94 7.94 -14.27
N GLY A 178 -12.00 9.25 -14.04
CA GLY A 178 -12.58 9.84 -12.86
C GLY A 178 -13.46 11.05 -13.19
N PRO A 179 -14.13 11.66 -12.19
CA PRO A 179 -14.98 12.82 -12.42
C PRO A 179 -14.18 14.08 -12.81
N TRP A 180 -12.89 14.10 -12.52
CA TRP A 180 -12.03 15.26 -12.78
C TRP A 180 -11.13 15.04 -14.01
N ASN A 181 -10.92 13.79 -14.42
CA ASN A 181 -10.26 13.42 -15.67
C ASN A 181 -11.00 12.20 -16.26
N ALA A 182 -11.82 12.45 -17.29
CA ALA A 182 -12.70 11.43 -17.87
C ALA A 182 -12.00 10.50 -18.86
N GLU A 183 -10.87 10.93 -19.42
CA GLU A 183 -10.13 10.20 -20.47
C GLU A 183 -8.62 10.20 -20.18
N PRO A 184 -8.17 9.62 -19.04
CA PRO A 184 -6.75 9.53 -18.78
C PRO A 184 -6.08 8.53 -19.72
N GLU A 185 -4.79 8.74 -19.97
CA GLU A 185 -3.96 7.70 -20.59
C GLU A 185 -3.89 6.49 -19.63
N VAL A 186 -4.31 5.33 -20.13
CA VAL A 186 -4.32 4.09 -19.32
C VAL A 186 -2.90 3.52 -19.24
N ARG A 187 -2.25 3.78 -18.10
CA ARG A 187 -0.88 3.34 -17.79
C ARG A 187 -0.77 2.97 -16.33
N SER A 188 0.25 2.22 -15.95
CA SER A 188 0.49 1.84 -14.54
C SER A 188 1.58 2.70 -13.91
N LEU A 189 1.48 2.91 -12.59
CA LEU A 189 2.48 3.61 -11.78
C LEU A 189 3.75 2.78 -11.66
N ARG A 190 4.89 3.45 -11.54
CA ARG A 190 6.13 2.81 -11.11
C ARG A 190 6.09 2.61 -9.59
N GLU A 191 6.19 1.35 -9.19
CA GLU A 191 6.06 0.92 -7.81
C GLU A 191 7.40 0.60 -7.18
N PHE A 192 7.47 0.79 -5.85
CA PHE A 192 8.52 0.22 -5.03
C PHE A 192 7.94 -0.50 -3.81
N ARG A 193 8.69 -1.47 -3.31
CA ARG A 193 8.24 -2.29 -2.20
C ARG A 193 8.40 -1.58 -0.86
N LEU A 194 7.37 -1.70 -0.02
CA LEU A 194 7.41 -1.43 1.41
C LEU A 194 7.39 -2.75 2.19
N VAL A 195 8.17 -2.82 3.26
CA VAL A 195 8.19 -3.95 4.18
C VAL A 195 7.20 -3.68 5.31
N TRP A 196 6.12 -4.46 5.35
CA TRP A 196 5.21 -4.44 6.49
C TRP A 196 5.77 -5.33 7.60
N THR A 197 6.08 -4.73 8.75
CA THR A 197 6.68 -5.44 9.88
C THR A 197 6.30 -4.75 11.20
N THR A 198 6.83 -5.21 12.35
CA THR A 198 6.70 -4.53 13.63
C THR A 198 7.83 -3.53 13.85
N TRP A 199 7.58 -2.51 14.66
CA TRP A 199 8.59 -1.51 15.01
C TRP A 199 9.87 -2.14 15.55
N LYS A 200 9.75 -3.12 16.47
CA LYS A 200 10.93 -3.80 17.00
C LYS A 200 11.76 -4.46 15.91
N ARG A 201 11.13 -5.26 15.03
CA ARG A 201 11.83 -5.97 13.95
C ARG A 201 12.51 -5.01 12.98
N TRP A 202 11.83 -3.92 12.63
CA TRP A 202 12.39 -2.90 11.75
C TRP A 202 13.60 -2.21 12.38
N ARG A 203 13.45 -1.69 13.60
CA ARG A 203 14.52 -0.98 14.34
C ARG A 203 15.73 -1.85 14.59
N ASP A 204 15.54 -3.15 14.90
CA ASP A 204 16.65 -4.08 15.15
C ASP A 204 17.51 -4.28 13.89
N GLN A 205 16.94 -4.20 12.68
CA GLN A 205 17.65 -4.30 11.41
C GLN A 205 18.14 -2.95 10.87
N HIS A 206 17.47 -1.86 11.25
CA HIS A 206 17.74 -0.50 10.76
C HIS A 206 17.78 0.49 11.94
N PRO A 207 18.81 0.44 12.79
CA PRO A 207 18.87 1.27 14.02
C PRO A 207 18.95 2.78 13.72
N ASP A 208 19.48 3.16 12.56
CA ASP A 208 19.59 4.56 12.11
C ASP A 208 18.39 5.03 11.27
N THR A 209 17.29 4.26 11.23
CA THR A 209 16.10 4.60 10.46
C THR A 209 15.51 5.94 10.89
N ARG A 210 14.99 6.68 9.91
CA ARG A 210 14.15 7.85 10.17
C ARG A 210 12.70 7.42 10.26
N VAL A 211 11.96 7.91 11.24
CA VAL A 211 10.58 7.55 11.53
C VAL A 211 9.68 8.74 11.27
N LEU A 212 8.62 8.55 10.50
CA LEU A 212 7.59 9.59 10.30
C LEU A 212 7.04 10.02 11.66
N SER A 213 7.14 11.30 11.94
CA SER A 213 6.73 11.86 13.23
C SER A 213 5.22 12.08 13.30
N ARG A 214 4.72 12.32 14.53
CA ARG A 214 3.33 12.72 14.74
C ARG A 214 3.05 14.19 14.42
N ASP A 215 4.09 14.95 14.12
CA ASP A 215 3.98 16.32 13.63
C ASP A 215 3.72 16.30 12.13
N THR A 216 2.46 16.15 11.78
CA THR A 216 1.97 16.00 10.40
C THR A 216 1.30 17.27 9.88
N GLY A 217 1.28 18.35 10.67
CA GLY A 217 0.49 19.55 10.37
C GLY A 217 -1.02 19.39 10.59
N HIS A 218 -1.50 18.20 11.00
CA HIS A 218 -2.91 17.90 11.19
C HIS A 218 -3.21 17.45 12.64
N PRO A 219 -4.21 18.03 13.32
CA PRO A 219 -4.58 17.64 14.67
C PRO A 219 -5.32 16.28 14.66
N ARG A 220 -4.60 15.20 14.85
CA ARG A 220 -5.14 13.83 14.93
C ARG A 220 -4.67 13.14 16.21
N ASN A 221 -5.47 12.18 16.69
CA ASN A 221 -5.08 11.34 17.82
C ASN A 221 -4.44 10.04 17.34
N TYR A 222 -3.13 10.07 17.12
CA TYR A 222 -2.35 8.91 16.67
C TYR A 222 -2.11 7.83 17.75
N ALA A 223 -2.66 8.00 18.95
CA ALA A 223 -2.65 6.92 19.96
C ALA A 223 -3.68 5.82 19.67
N ARG A 224 -4.59 6.05 18.71
CA ARG A 224 -5.65 5.11 18.33
C ARG A 224 -5.75 5.02 16.82
N ASP A 225 -5.80 3.80 16.31
CA ASP A 225 -6.24 3.52 14.94
C ASP A 225 -7.79 3.54 14.92
N PRO A 226 -8.44 4.30 14.01
CA PRO A 226 -9.90 4.34 13.92
C PRO A 226 -10.54 3.00 13.54
N TYR A 227 -9.77 2.07 12.98
CA TYR A 227 -10.22 0.74 12.55
C TYR A 227 -10.00 -0.35 13.62
N GLY A 228 -9.24 -0.09 14.67
CA GLY A 228 -8.85 -1.04 15.71
C GLY A 228 -7.35 -1.31 15.71
N ASP A 229 -6.89 -2.24 16.55
CA ASP A 229 -5.48 -2.62 16.58
C ASP A 229 -5.18 -3.69 15.52
N TYR A 230 -4.02 -3.61 14.90
CA TYR A 230 -3.59 -4.60 13.92
C TYR A 230 -2.74 -5.72 14.55
N ASN A 231 -2.12 -5.46 15.69
CA ASN A 231 -1.28 -6.44 16.38
C ASN A 231 -1.36 -6.29 17.91
N PRO A 232 -2.11 -7.16 18.64
CA PRO A 232 -3.00 -8.18 18.09
C PRO A 232 -4.21 -7.57 17.37
N ARG A 233 -4.78 -8.30 16.42
CA ARG A 233 -5.92 -7.80 15.64
C ARG A 233 -7.18 -7.69 16.47
N ASP A 234 -7.79 -6.52 16.43
CA ASP A 234 -9.14 -6.28 16.95
C ASP A 234 -9.94 -5.39 15.98
N GLY A 235 -11.14 -4.97 16.40
CA GLY A 235 -12.00 -4.08 15.63
C GLY A 235 -12.23 -4.58 14.20
N TYR A 236 -12.02 -3.70 13.23
CA TYR A 236 -12.18 -4.04 11.82
C TYR A 236 -11.20 -5.13 11.36
N TYR A 237 -9.99 -5.15 11.87
CA TYR A 237 -8.94 -6.09 11.43
C TYR A 237 -9.11 -7.51 11.94
N ALA A 238 -9.91 -7.73 13.01
CA ALA A 238 -10.07 -9.05 13.65
C ALA A 238 -10.85 -10.07 12.83
N GLY A 239 -11.54 -9.64 11.77
CA GLY A 239 -12.36 -10.50 10.92
C GLY A 239 -13.70 -9.88 10.57
N GLY A 240 -14.61 -10.70 10.06
CA GLY A 240 -15.94 -10.27 9.59
C GLY A 240 -15.93 -9.76 8.15
N ALA A 241 -17.08 -9.28 7.69
CA ALA A 241 -17.26 -8.82 6.31
C ALA A 241 -16.49 -7.52 6.02
N PRO A 242 -16.16 -7.23 4.75
CA PRO A 242 -15.77 -5.93 4.26
C PRO A 242 -16.81 -4.85 4.62
N LEU A 243 -16.42 -3.57 4.65
CA LEU A 243 -17.35 -2.47 4.95
C LEU A 243 -18.26 -2.15 3.78
N PHE A 244 -17.79 -2.34 2.56
CA PHE A 244 -18.53 -2.17 1.32
C PHE A 244 -18.57 -3.50 0.55
N PRO A 245 -19.51 -3.68 -0.40
CA PRO A 245 -19.52 -4.87 -1.23
C PRO A 245 -18.22 -5.00 -2.04
N PRO A 246 -17.56 -6.16 -2.01
CA PRO A 246 -16.41 -6.40 -2.89
C PRO A 246 -16.87 -6.49 -4.35
N LEU A 247 -15.95 -6.29 -5.30
CA LEU A 247 -16.22 -6.46 -6.74
C LEU A 247 -16.68 -7.89 -7.06
N ARG A 248 -16.13 -8.85 -6.35
CA ARG A 248 -16.51 -10.28 -6.42
C ARG A 248 -16.44 -10.88 -5.04
N GLU A 249 -17.35 -11.78 -4.75
CA GLU A 249 -17.31 -12.63 -3.57
C GLU A 249 -16.45 -13.85 -3.86
N ASP A 250 -15.57 -14.20 -2.91
CA ASP A 250 -14.75 -15.41 -2.94
C ASP A 250 -14.62 -15.95 -1.52
N ASP A 251 -15.16 -17.14 -1.31
CA ASP A 251 -15.28 -17.78 0.00
C ASP A 251 -14.24 -18.90 0.24
N ARG A 252 -13.25 -19.03 -0.66
CA ARG A 252 -12.13 -19.97 -0.48
C ARG A 252 -11.43 -19.77 0.86
N TYR A 253 -11.34 -18.50 1.31
CA TYR A 253 -10.76 -18.13 2.61
C TYR A 253 -11.61 -17.08 3.31
N GLY A 254 -11.38 -16.96 4.63
CA GLY A 254 -11.97 -15.84 5.39
C GLY A 254 -11.59 -14.50 4.76
N PRO A 255 -12.52 -13.54 4.62
CA PRO A 255 -12.31 -12.34 3.80
C PRO A 255 -11.10 -11.49 4.21
N LYS A 256 -10.73 -11.51 5.49
CA LYS A 256 -9.57 -10.76 6.02
C LYS A 256 -8.35 -11.64 6.32
N ARG A 257 -8.32 -12.88 5.80
CA ARG A 257 -7.09 -13.67 5.81
C ARG A 257 -6.04 -12.96 4.95
N VAL A 258 -4.81 -12.86 5.45
CA VAL A 258 -3.75 -12.15 4.73
C VAL A 258 -3.10 -13.06 3.73
N VAL A 259 -3.02 -12.57 2.51
CA VAL A 259 -2.18 -13.13 1.46
C VAL A 259 -1.03 -12.19 1.16
N MET A 260 0.11 -12.76 0.79
CA MET A 260 1.15 -12.06 0.09
C MET A 260 0.87 -12.19 -1.41
N GLY A 261 0.41 -11.11 -2.00
CA GLY A 261 0.13 -11.04 -3.42
C GLY A 261 1.35 -10.62 -4.22
N ALA A 262 1.55 -11.23 -5.39
CA ALA A 262 2.52 -10.81 -6.39
C ALA A 262 1.82 -10.61 -7.73
N ARG A 263 2.11 -9.52 -8.42
CA ARG A 263 1.55 -9.23 -9.73
C ARG A 263 2.57 -8.60 -10.67
N ALA A 264 2.41 -8.91 -11.92
CA ALA A 264 3.21 -8.39 -13.03
C ALA A 264 2.33 -8.38 -14.30
N PRO A 265 2.81 -7.86 -15.43
CA PRO A 265 2.03 -7.85 -16.68
C PRO A 265 1.47 -9.21 -17.10
N GLU A 266 2.12 -10.31 -16.70
CA GLU A 266 1.73 -11.68 -17.02
C GLU A 266 0.57 -12.21 -16.19
N GLY A 267 0.26 -11.57 -15.05
CA GLY A 267 -0.83 -12.00 -14.19
C GLY A 267 -0.64 -11.70 -12.70
N ALA A 268 -1.33 -12.48 -11.88
CA ALA A 268 -1.30 -12.33 -10.42
C ALA A 268 -1.29 -13.71 -9.75
N VAL A 269 -0.61 -13.79 -8.60
CA VAL A 269 -0.52 -14.98 -7.76
C VAL A 269 -0.56 -14.59 -6.29
N ALA A 270 -1.14 -15.42 -5.45
CA ALA A 270 -1.19 -15.21 -4.01
C ALA A 270 -0.56 -16.38 -3.24
N PHE A 271 0.06 -16.06 -2.12
CA PHE A 271 0.57 -17.02 -1.15
C PHE A 271 -0.08 -16.70 0.20
N LEU A 272 -0.66 -17.70 0.87
CA LEU A 272 -1.15 -17.50 2.23
C LEU A 272 0.03 -17.13 3.12
N LYS A 273 -0.07 -16.00 3.81
CA LYS A 273 1.08 -15.47 4.58
C LYS A 273 1.49 -16.39 5.74
N ASP A 274 0.52 -17.01 6.40
CA ASP A 274 0.76 -18.01 7.46
C ASP A 274 1.37 -19.31 6.88
N GLY A 275 0.85 -19.84 5.76
CA GLY A 275 1.44 -21.01 5.09
C GLY A 275 2.87 -20.75 4.63
N LEU A 276 3.13 -19.60 4.01
CA LEU A 276 4.49 -19.22 3.62
C LEU A 276 5.43 -19.09 4.84
N ARG A 277 4.93 -18.56 5.96
CA ARG A 277 5.72 -18.49 7.21
C ARG A 277 6.08 -19.87 7.73
N ASP A 278 5.13 -20.80 7.72
CA ASP A 278 5.32 -22.16 8.23
C ASP A 278 6.22 -23.00 7.32
N ALA A 279 6.07 -22.86 6.01
CA ALA A 279 6.90 -23.58 5.02
C ALA A 279 8.30 -22.96 4.80
N GLY A 280 8.46 -21.66 5.06
CA GLY A 280 9.66 -20.89 4.74
C GLY A 280 9.84 -20.58 3.25
N LEU A 281 9.34 -21.46 2.36
CA LEU A 281 9.44 -21.36 0.91
C LEU A 281 8.27 -22.09 0.26
N LEU A 282 7.66 -21.46 -0.76
CA LEU A 282 6.63 -22.06 -1.60
C LEU A 282 6.94 -21.79 -3.07
N THR A 283 6.61 -22.74 -3.94
CA THR A 283 6.65 -22.56 -5.40
C THR A 283 5.25 -22.27 -5.92
N GLY A 284 5.16 -21.56 -7.05
CA GLY A 284 3.89 -21.20 -7.67
C GLY A 284 4.03 -20.79 -9.11
N GLN A 285 2.93 -20.25 -9.68
CA GLN A 285 2.87 -19.77 -11.07
C GLN A 285 2.31 -18.35 -11.09
N LEU A 286 2.99 -17.43 -11.77
CA LEU A 286 2.54 -16.09 -12.08
C LEU A 286 2.22 -16.02 -13.58
N GLY A 287 0.95 -16.12 -13.96
CA GLY A 287 0.60 -16.50 -15.33
C GLY A 287 1.25 -17.85 -15.66
N ASP A 288 2.02 -17.91 -16.74
CA ASP A 288 2.78 -19.10 -17.15
C ASP A 288 4.22 -19.11 -16.61
N VAL A 289 4.62 -18.16 -15.78
CA VAL A 289 5.99 -18.04 -15.27
C VAL A 289 6.10 -18.71 -13.90
N PRO A 290 6.96 -19.74 -13.73
CA PRO A 290 7.26 -20.31 -12.43
C PRO A 290 7.85 -19.27 -11.50
N VAL A 291 7.38 -19.25 -10.25
CA VAL A 291 7.84 -18.31 -9.22
C VAL A 291 8.15 -19.03 -7.91
N LEU A 292 9.00 -18.38 -7.12
CA LEU A 292 9.43 -18.82 -5.81
C LEU A 292 9.06 -17.74 -4.79
N ALA A 293 8.24 -18.08 -3.80
CA ALA A 293 7.97 -17.23 -2.64
C ALA A 293 8.81 -17.68 -1.46
N VAL A 294 9.49 -16.74 -0.78
CA VAL A 294 10.34 -17.02 0.38
C VAL A 294 9.94 -16.14 1.56
N HIS A 295 9.93 -16.72 2.75
CA HIS A 295 9.69 -16.00 4.00
C HIS A 295 11.00 -15.41 4.53
N ASP A 296 10.94 -14.15 4.99
CA ASP A 296 12.01 -13.50 5.74
C ASP A 296 11.61 -13.37 7.23
N PRO A 297 12.13 -14.20 8.10
CA PRO A 297 11.78 -14.19 9.52
C PRO A 297 12.26 -12.94 10.26
N ARG A 298 13.24 -12.20 9.72
CA ARG A 298 13.76 -10.97 10.35
C ARG A 298 12.69 -9.89 10.39
N HIS A 299 11.92 -9.77 9.32
CA HIS A 299 10.84 -8.79 9.21
C HIS A 299 9.44 -9.42 9.27
N ASP A 300 9.33 -10.76 9.29
CA ASP A 300 8.06 -11.49 9.15
C ASP A 300 7.30 -11.09 7.88
N THR A 301 8.03 -11.05 6.77
CA THR A 301 7.54 -10.71 5.44
C THR A 301 7.96 -11.77 4.42
N GLY A 302 7.54 -11.64 3.17
CA GLY A 302 7.97 -12.55 2.11
C GLY A 302 8.43 -11.81 0.87
N TYR A 303 9.14 -12.50 -0.01
CA TYR A 303 9.58 -12.01 -1.32
C TYR A 303 9.21 -13.04 -2.38
N VAL A 304 8.85 -12.59 -3.59
CA VAL A 304 8.59 -13.46 -4.72
C VAL A 304 9.61 -13.18 -5.83
N TYR A 305 10.10 -14.27 -6.40
CA TYR A 305 11.11 -14.23 -7.47
C TYR A 305 10.64 -15.05 -8.66
N ARG A 306 10.96 -14.61 -9.87
CA ARG A 306 10.82 -15.42 -11.08
C ARG A 306 11.84 -16.56 -11.03
N ASN A 307 11.40 -17.77 -11.28
CA ASN A 307 12.25 -18.96 -11.31
C ASN A 307 11.98 -19.79 -12.58
N PRO A 308 12.21 -19.21 -13.77
CA PRO A 308 11.79 -19.80 -15.04
C PRO A 308 12.41 -21.16 -15.33
N ASP A 309 13.59 -21.43 -14.76
CA ASP A 309 14.30 -22.71 -14.90
C ASP A 309 13.87 -23.75 -13.85
N GLU A 310 12.90 -23.41 -12.99
CA GLU A 310 12.45 -24.25 -11.87
C GLU A 310 13.61 -24.77 -11.01
N ALA A 311 14.65 -23.93 -10.85
CA ALA A 311 15.83 -24.29 -10.08
C ALA A 311 15.44 -24.57 -8.61
N ALA A 312 16.07 -25.60 -8.03
CA ALA A 312 15.78 -26.01 -6.66
C ALA A 312 16.36 -25.03 -5.64
N TYR A 313 15.50 -24.50 -4.76
CA TYR A 313 15.86 -23.69 -3.61
C TYR A 313 15.22 -24.30 -2.36
N GLU A 314 15.89 -24.15 -1.22
CA GLU A 314 15.42 -24.66 0.07
C GLU A 314 15.55 -23.60 1.15
N ALA A 315 14.54 -23.50 2.02
CA ALA A 315 14.61 -22.65 3.21
C ALA A 315 15.44 -23.35 4.29
N VAL A 316 16.49 -22.69 4.78
CA VAL A 316 17.43 -23.24 5.78
C VAL A 316 17.70 -22.17 6.85
N GLU A 317 17.23 -22.39 8.06
CA GLU A 317 17.51 -21.51 9.23
C GLU A 317 17.27 -20.00 8.98
N GLY A 318 16.22 -19.67 8.22
CA GLY A 318 15.86 -18.27 7.90
C GLY A 318 16.62 -17.66 6.71
N GLU A 319 17.45 -18.45 6.05
CA GLU A 319 18.14 -18.16 4.79
C GLU A 319 17.59 -19.07 3.68
N VAL A 320 18.06 -18.89 2.45
CA VAL A 320 17.64 -19.69 1.28
C VAL A 320 18.87 -20.29 0.60
N GLN A 321 18.95 -21.62 0.58
CA GLN A 321 20.01 -22.33 -0.14
C GLN A 321 19.59 -22.51 -1.60
N GLY A 322 20.45 -22.07 -2.53
CA GLY A 322 20.27 -22.24 -3.97
C GLY A 322 20.87 -23.55 -4.52
N PRO A 323 20.67 -23.83 -5.82
CA PRO A 323 21.05 -25.09 -6.46
C PRO A 323 22.55 -25.40 -6.40
N SER A 324 23.40 -24.39 -6.26
CA SER A 324 24.84 -24.55 -6.08
C SER A 324 25.29 -24.87 -4.64
N GLY A 325 24.32 -24.92 -3.68
CA GLY A 325 24.62 -25.01 -2.26
C GLY A 325 24.97 -23.66 -1.61
N THR A 326 24.95 -22.56 -2.38
CA THR A 326 25.19 -21.22 -1.84
C THR A 326 23.94 -20.74 -1.09
N THR A 327 24.16 -20.15 0.08
CA THR A 327 23.10 -19.58 0.92
C THR A 327 22.95 -18.09 0.64
N HIS A 328 21.70 -17.63 0.57
CA HIS A 328 21.32 -16.26 0.29
C HIS A 328 20.34 -15.75 1.33
N ALA A 329 20.40 -14.45 1.64
CA ALA A 329 19.34 -13.82 2.39
C ALA A 329 18.01 -13.84 1.60
N PRO A 330 16.84 -14.01 2.25
CA PRO A 330 15.54 -14.08 1.57
C PRO A 330 15.24 -12.90 0.64
N ASN A 331 15.80 -11.74 0.93
CA ASN A 331 15.63 -10.52 0.12
C ASN A 331 16.72 -10.34 -0.95
N ALA A 332 17.60 -11.32 -1.18
CA ALA A 332 18.77 -11.15 -2.05
C ALA A 332 19.12 -12.42 -2.87
N LEU A 333 18.10 -13.18 -3.30
CA LEU A 333 18.30 -14.28 -4.20
C LEU A 333 18.82 -13.78 -5.56
N PRO A 334 19.66 -14.59 -6.27
CA PRO A 334 20.15 -14.25 -7.61
C PRO A 334 19.07 -14.49 -8.69
N LEU A 335 17.86 -14.04 -8.44
CA LEU A 335 16.68 -14.16 -9.29
C LEU A 335 16.00 -12.80 -9.43
N GLU A 336 15.28 -12.59 -10.51
CA GLU A 336 14.47 -11.40 -10.70
C GLU A 336 13.32 -11.32 -9.69
N ARG A 337 13.24 -10.22 -8.95
CA ARG A 337 12.19 -10.01 -7.96
C ARG A 337 10.90 -9.54 -8.61
N VAL A 338 9.78 -10.10 -8.18
CA VAL A 338 8.44 -9.62 -8.52
C VAL A 338 7.95 -8.67 -7.43
N HIS A 339 7.25 -7.60 -7.80
CA HIS A 339 6.62 -6.70 -6.82
C HIS A 339 5.57 -7.46 -6.01
N THR A 340 5.66 -7.36 -4.68
CA THR A 340 4.80 -8.08 -3.74
C THR A 340 4.35 -7.19 -2.60
N PHE A 341 3.14 -7.42 -2.10
CA PHE A 341 2.59 -6.75 -0.92
C PHE A 341 1.56 -7.63 -0.21
N ASP A 342 1.33 -7.34 1.06
CA ASP A 342 0.26 -8.00 1.84
C ASP A 342 -1.10 -7.39 1.48
N ALA A 343 -2.13 -8.23 1.40
CA ALA A 343 -3.52 -7.81 1.19
C ALA A 343 -4.48 -8.73 1.96
N MET A 344 -5.64 -8.22 2.33
CA MET A 344 -6.75 -9.06 2.76
C MET A 344 -7.30 -9.85 1.59
N TRP A 345 -7.70 -11.11 1.82
CA TRP A 345 -8.15 -12.03 0.77
C TRP A 345 -9.23 -11.45 -0.13
N PHE A 346 -10.29 -10.88 0.46
CA PHE A 346 -11.40 -10.31 -0.34
C PHE A 346 -10.94 -9.23 -1.32
N ALA A 347 -9.97 -8.42 -0.89
CA ALA A 347 -9.44 -7.34 -1.73
C ALA A 347 -8.60 -7.90 -2.88
N TRP A 348 -7.75 -8.89 -2.59
CA TRP A 348 -6.96 -9.57 -3.60
C TRP A 348 -7.84 -10.31 -4.61
N ALA A 349 -8.74 -11.18 -4.14
CA ALA A 349 -9.62 -11.99 -4.99
C ALA A 349 -10.58 -11.14 -5.82
N GLY A 350 -11.05 -10.02 -5.29
CA GLY A 350 -11.92 -9.09 -6.03
C GLY A 350 -11.23 -8.43 -7.22
N PHE A 351 -9.92 -8.16 -7.11
CA PHE A 351 -9.13 -7.59 -8.21
C PHE A 351 -8.48 -8.64 -9.11
N TYR A 352 -8.18 -9.84 -8.58
CA TYR A 352 -7.51 -10.91 -9.31
C TYR A 352 -8.26 -12.23 -9.14
N PRO A 353 -9.48 -12.34 -9.74
CA PRO A 353 -10.36 -13.50 -9.51
C PRO A 353 -9.78 -14.82 -10.01
N GLU A 354 -8.95 -14.77 -11.06
CA GLU A 354 -8.31 -15.95 -11.65
C GLU A 354 -6.99 -16.33 -10.96
N THR A 355 -6.68 -15.68 -9.82
CA THR A 355 -5.41 -15.92 -9.11
C THR A 355 -5.32 -17.34 -8.55
N ASN A 356 -4.18 -17.97 -8.77
CA ASN A 356 -3.80 -19.16 -8.01
C ASN A 356 -3.38 -18.75 -6.59
N VAL A 357 -3.68 -19.63 -5.63
CA VAL A 357 -3.28 -19.44 -4.23
C VAL A 357 -2.49 -20.66 -3.78
N TYR A 358 -1.36 -20.40 -3.13
CA TYR A 358 -0.45 -21.42 -2.60
C TYR A 358 -0.33 -21.27 -1.07
N GLU A 359 -0.25 -22.43 -0.37
CA GLU A 359 -0.22 -22.52 1.10
C GLU A 359 0.72 -23.61 1.62
#